data_3e45b1676afe76aa91b3e7b64591dd5c
#
_entry.id   3e45b1676afe76aa91b3e7b64591dd5c
#
_cell.length_a   1.000
_cell.length_b   1.000
_cell.length_c   1.000
_cell.angle_alpha   90.00
_cell.angle_beta   90.00
_cell.angle_gamma   90.00
#
_symmetry.space_group_name_H-M   'P 1'
#
loop_
_entity.id
_entity.type
_entity.pdbx_description
1 polymer ?
#
loop_
_entity_poly.entity_id
_entity_poly.type
_entity_poly.pdbx_seq_one_letter_code
_entity_poly.pdbx_strand_id
1 'polypeptide(L)'
;MSAPAVLLGVDIVEADRLAAAVGRGGHLLARHVATAAERSLGAGPVAVSVKESLIKAVGGRPPGFTWHDFEAVKEPPAAWARPLLDEAACELADSTGLPLTGGAAYRVRGASARAALLRLAAPENAPEKAPATAAGSSSPGGAPRSRTVAAAARWGEGGGVFVSLAIVYLAEKGNACP
;
A
#
# COMPACT_ATOMS: atom_id res chain seq x y z
N MET A 1 -16.02 -0.29 19.36
CA MET A 1 -15.10 -0.98 18.43
C MET A 1 -14.25 0.10 17.78
N SER A 2 -12.93 0.05 17.96
CA SER A 2 -12.03 1.01 17.31
C SER A 2 -12.03 0.78 15.81
N ALA A 3 -12.00 1.88 15.03
CA ALA A 3 -11.85 1.78 13.57
C ALA A 3 -10.51 1.08 13.23
N PRO A 4 -10.47 0.29 12.17
CA PRO A 4 -9.22 -0.34 11.75
C PRO A 4 -8.22 0.72 11.30
N ALA A 5 -6.98 0.64 11.79
CA ALA A 5 -5.93 1.54 11.37
C ALA A 5 -5.53 1.27 9.91
N VAL A 6 -5.40 2.35 9.13
CA VAL A 6 -4.92 2.31 7.75
C VAL A 6 -3.82 3.35 7.55
N LEU A 7 -2.85 3.03 6.70
CA LEU A 7 -1.86 3.99 6.20
C LEU A 7 -2.25 4.38 4.78
N LEU A 8 -2.14 5.64 4.46
CA LEU A 8 -2.55 6.18 3.16
C LEU A 8 -1.34 6.83 2.46
N GLY A 9 -1.25 6.65 1.15
CA GLY A 9 -0.25 7.29 0.32
C GLY A 9 -0.82 7.67 -1.05
N VAL A 10 -0.40 8.83 -1.54
CA VAL A 10 -0.80 9.36 -2.85
C VAL A 10 0.46 9.67 -3.66
N ASP A 11 0.42 9.36 -4.95
CA ASP A 11 1.43 9.76 -5.91
C ASP A 11 0.78 10.48 -7.09
N ILE A 12 1.39 11.58 -7.49
CA ILE A 12 0.95 12.38 -8.64
C ILE A 12 2.19 12.64 -9.49
N VAL A 13 2.15 12.25 -10.75
CA VAL A 13 3.29 12.38 -11.66
C VAL A 13 2.83 12.78 -13.06
N GLU A 14 3.60 13.62 -13.73
CA GLU A 14 3.39 13.94 -15.13
C GLU A 14 3.59 12.67 -15.98
N ALA A 15 2.62 12.37 -16.85
CA ALA A 15 2.64 11.16 -17.68
C ALA A 15 3.88 11.10 -18.58
N ASP A 16 4.26 12.22 -19.20
CA ASP A 16 5.46 12.32 -20.05
C ASP A 16 6.74 12.08 -19.26
N ARG A 17 6.84 12.60 -18.03
CA ARG A 17 7.98 12.38 -17.14
C ARG A 17 8.10 10.91 -16.76
N LEU A 18 6.98 10.27 -16.46
CA LEU A 18 6.94 8.86 -16.14
C LEU A 18 7.31 8.00 -17.35
N ALA A 19 6.73 8.30 -18.52
CA ALA A 19 7.04 7.63 -19.77
C ALA A 19 8.54 7.77 -20.14
N ALA A 20 9.10 8.97 -19.99
CA ALA A 20 10.53 9.22 -20.22
C ALA A 20 11.43 8.47 -19.23
N ALA A 21 11.05 8.35 -17.97
CA ALA A 21 11.79 7.56 -16.97
C ALA A 21 11.77 6.07 -17.31
N VAL A 22 10.61 5.54 -17.67
CA VAL A 22 10.45 4.14 -18.11
C VAL A 22 11.20 3.89 -19.42
N GLY A 23 11.14 4.82 -20.38
CA GLY A 23 11.88 4.73 -21.65
C GLY A 23 13.39 4.68 -21.47
N ARG A 24 13.96 5.53 -20.60
CA ARG A 24 15.40 5.50 -20.28
C ARG A 24 15.83 4.24 -19.54
N GLY A 25 15.01 3.74 -18.62
CA GLY A 25 15.28 2.52 -17.87
C GLY A 25 15.00 1.24 -18.65
N GLY A 26 14.19 1.35 -19.72
CA GLY A 26 13.83 0.23 -20.59
C GLY A 26 13.26 -0.96 -19.82
N HIS A 27 13.48 -2.15 -20.35
CA HIS A 27 13.04 -3.40 -19.72
C HIS A 27 13.71 -3.67 -18.35
N LEU A 28 14.87 -3.05 -18.07
CA LEU A 28 15.54 -3.20 -16.79
C LEU A 28 14.75 -2.53 -15.67
N LEU A 29 14.26 -1.30 -15.88
CA LEU A 29 13.41 -0.61 -14.91
C LEU A 29 12.11 -1.40 -14.68
N ALA A 30 11.46 -1.86 -15.76
CA ALA A 30 10.25 -2.66 -15.67
C ALA A 30 10.47 -3.95 -14.85
N ARG A 31 11.59 -4.65 -15.03
CA ARG A 31 11.96 -5.85 -14.26
C ARG A 31 12.29 -5.53 -12.80
N HIS A 32 12.92 -4.39 -12.57
CA HIS A 32 13.31 -3.97 -11.22
C HIS A 32 12.11 -3.56 -10.37
N VAL A 33 11.14 -2.87 -10.97
CA VAL A 33 9.97 -2.34 -10.29
C VAL A 33 8.82 -3.35 -10.26
N ALA A 34 8.49 -3.96 -11.41
CA ALA A 34 7.33 -4.83 -11.53
C ALA A 34 7.68 -6.31 -11.32
N THR A 35 6.84 -7.01 -10.57
CA THR A 35 6.89 -8.47 -10.46
C THR A 35 6.53 -9.14 -11.78
N ALA A 36 6.78 -10.44 -11.92
CA ALA A 36 6.40 -11.19 -13.11
C ALA A 36 4.87 -11.12 -13.36
N ALA A 37 4.08 -11.21 -12.29
CA ALA A 37 2.62 -11.09 -12.36
C ALA A 37 2.15 -9.72 -12.86
N GLU A 38 2.76 -8.65 -12.36
CA GLU A 38 2.43 -7.28 -12.79
C GLU A 38 2.83 -7.02 -14.24
N ARG A 39 3.95 -7.55 -14.70
CA ARG A 39 4.37 -7.43 -16.10
C ARG A 39 3.40 -8.14 -17.06
N SER A 40 2.86 -9.29 -16.67
CA SER A 40 1.87 -10.01 -17.48
C SER A 40 0.53 -9.26 -17.61
N LEU A 41 0.26 -8.33 -16.70
CA LEU A 41 -0.91 -7.45 -16.72
C LEU A 41 -0.69 -6.14 -17.50
N GLY A 42 0.48 -5.96 -18.13
CA GLY A 42 0.80 -4.75 -18.89
C GLY A 42 1.08 -3.51 -18.02
N ALA A 43 1.42 -3.70 -16.75
CA ALA A 43 1.52 -2.64 -15.75
C ALA A 43 2.84 -1.82 -15.82
N GLY A 44 3.28 -1.37 -16.98
CA GLY A 44 4.52 -0.60 -17.16
C GLY A 44 4.60 0.68 -16.29
N PRO A 45 4.25 1.86 -16.82
CA PRO A 45 4.33 3.13 -16.08
C PRO A 45 3.44 3.15 -14.82
N VAL A 46 2.25 2.54 -14.91
CA VAL A 46 1.28 2.39 -13.81
C VAL A 46 1.92 1.78 -12.57
N ALA A 47 2.69 0.69 -12.74
CA ALA A 47 3.32 -0.01 -11.62
C ALA A 47 4.30 0.89 -10.85
N VAL A 48 4.97 1.82 -11.51
CA VAL A 48 5.90 2.76 -10.86
C VAL A 48 5.12 3.70 -9.95
N SER A 49 4.11 4.41 -10.47
CA SER A 49 3.34 5.37 -9.69
C SER A 49 2.58 4.70 -8.55
N VAL A 50 1.92 3.57 -8.79
CA VAL A 50 1.21 2.84 -7.74
C VAL A 50 2.17 2.39 -6.63
N LYS A 51 3.36 1.90 -6.98
CA LYS A 51 4.34 1.52 -5.96
C LYS A 51 4.93 2.70 -5.21
N GLU A 52 5.06 3.87 -5.84
CA GLU A 52 5.43 5.10 -5.13
C GLU A 52 4.34 5.52 -4.12
N SER A 53 3.05 5.38 -4.46
CA SER A 53 1.98 5.62 -3.47
C SER A 53 2.02 4.61 -2.32
N LEU A 54 2.30 3.34 -2.58
CA LEU A 54 2.50 2.32 -1.55
C LEU A 54 3.72 2.61 -0.65
N ILE A 55 4.84 3.04 -1.24
CA ILE A 55 6.04 3.47 -0.52
C ILE A 55 5.73 4.65 0.40
N LYS A 56 5.00 5.65 -0.09
CA LYS A 56 4.56 6.80 0.71
C LYS A 56 3.65 6.36 1.87
N ALA A 57 2.73 5.43 1.62
CA ALA A 57 1.85 4.89 2.65
C ALA A 57 2.63 4.25 3.81
N VAL A 58 3.68 3.48 3.53
CA VAL A 58 4.50 2.85 4.59
C VAL A 58 5.53 3.80 5.22
N GLY A 59 5.61 5.05 4.77
CA GLY A 59 6.48 6.08 5.33
C GLY A 59 7.83 6.23 4.64
N GLY A 60 7.96 5.75 3.42
CA GLY A 60 9.17 5.84 2.61
C GLY A 60 9.82 4.48 2.34
N ARG A 61 11.08 4.50 1.97
CA ARG A 61 11.88 3.29 1.67
C ARG A 61 12.69 2.87 2.89
N PRO A 62 12.25 1.87 3.66
CA PRO A 62 12.99 1.43 4.84
C PRO A 62 14.30 0.72 4.45
N PRO A 63 15.28 0.60 5.36
CA PRO A 63 16.48 -0.19 5.13
C PRO A 63 16.16 -1.62 4.70
N GLY A 64 16.75 -2.08 3.61
CA GLY A 64 16.46 -3.37 2.98
C GLY A 64 15.21 -3.38 2.10
N PHE A 65 14.67 -2.22 1.76
CA PHE A 65 13.57 -2.07 0.80
C PHE A 65 13.90 -2.68 -0.56
N THR A 66 12.90 -3.36 -1.13
CA THR A 66 12.89 -3.76 -2.55
C THR A 66 11.54 -3.41 -3.16
N TRP A 67 11.51 -3.11 -4.45
CA TRP A 67 10.28 -2.87 -5.18
C TRP A 67 9.33 -4.08 -5.16
N HIS A 68 9.88 -5.27 -4.99
CA HIS A 68 9.14 -6.52 -4.90
C HIS A 68 8.56 -6.80 -3.50
N ASP A 69 8.80 -5.91 -2.53
CA ASP A 69 8.10 -5.92 -1.26
C ASP A 69 6.58 -5.75 -1.45
N PHE A 70 6.18 -5.12 -2.57
CA PHE A 70 4.79 -4.98 -3.01
C PHE A 70 4.55 -5.84 -4.23
N GLU A 71 3.68 -6.82 -4.10
CA GLU A 71 3.31 -7.75 -5.18
C GLU A 71 1.81 -7.70 -5.41
N ALA A 72 1.39 -7.36 -6.64
CA ALA A 72 -0.01 -7.39 -7.01
C ALA A 72 -0.56 -8.82 -6.94
N VAL A 73 -1.75 -8.96 -6.39
CA VAL A 73 -2.44 -10.23 -6.20
C VAL A 73 -3.82 -10.21 -6.87
N LYS A 74 -4.34 -11.40 -7.22
CA LYS A 74 -5.67 -11.52 -7.84
C LYS A 74 -6.81 -11.44 -6.82
N GLU A 75 -6.52 -11.76 -5.57
CA GLU A 75 -7.48 -11.72 -4.49
C GLU A 75 -7.96 -10.27 -4.27
N PRO A 76 -9.27 -10.06 -4.07
CA PRO A 76 -9.79 -8.72 -3.80
C PRO A 76 -9.26 -8.19 -2.46
N PRO A 77 -9.25 -6.85 -2.26
CA PRO A 77 -8.99 -6.26 -0.95
C PRO A 77 -9.97 -6.79 0.10
N ALA A 78 -9.57 -6.71 1.37
CA ALA A 78 -10.48 -7.03 2.47
C ALA A 78 -11.80 -6.25 2.33
N ALA A 79 -12.92 -6.92 2.60
CA ALA A 79 -14.26 -6.37 2.37
C ALA A 79 -14.48 -5.00 3.04
N TRP A 80 -13.91 -4.80 4.23
CA TRP A 80 -13.99 -3.53 4.96
C TRP A 80 -13.04 -2.44 4.41
N ALA A 81 -11.93 -2.83 3.78
CA ALA A 81 -10.93 -1.89 3.25
C ALA A 81 -11.36 -1.28 1.90
N ARG A 82 -12.17 -2.02 1.15
CA ARG A 82 -12.63 -1.58 -0.17
C ARG A 82 -13.46 -0.30 -0.14
N PRO A 83 -14.49 -0.16 0.72
CA PRO A 83 -15.26 1.09 0.80
C PRO A 83 -14.40 2.30 1.16
N LEU A 84 -13.45 2.15 2.10
CA LEU A 84 -12.53 3.24 2.47
C LEU A 84 -11.67 3.69 1.31
N LEU A 85 -11.15 2.73 0.54
CA LEU A 85 -10.35 3.04 -0.64
C LEU A 85 -11.19 3.72 -1.72
N ASP A 86 -12.42 3.26 -1.94
CA ASP A 86 -13.32 3.80 -2.95
C ASP A 86 -13.77 5.23 -2.57
N GLU A 87 -14.06 5.49 -1.29
CA GLU A 87 -14.38 6.82 -0.77
C GLU A 87 -13.21 7.80 -0.96
N ALA A 88 -12.02 7.42 -0.51
CA ALA A 88 -10.82 8.24 -0.68
C ALA A 88 -10.47 8.47 -2.17
N ALA A 89 -10.74 7.50 -3.03
CA ALA A 89 -10.56 7.65 -4.48
C ALA A 89 -11.57 8.61 -5.09
N CYS A 90 -12.83 8.63 -4.62
CA CYS A 90 -13.83 9.61 -5.04
C CYS A 90 -13.43 11.02 -4.62
N GLU A 91 -13.04 11.24 -3.36
CA GLU A 91 -12.58 12.56 -2.88
C GLU A 91 -11.37 13.09 -3.66
N LEU A 92 -10.42 12.20 -3.97
CA LEU A 92 -9.26 12.56 -4.77
C LEU A 92 -9.65 12.85 -6.22
N ALA A 93 -10.58 12.11 -6.80
CA ALA A 93 -11.11 12.35 -8.14
C ALA A 93 -11.84 13.70 -8.21
N ASP A 94 -12.66 14.04 -7.21
CA ASP A 94 -13.35 15.34 -7.14
C ASP A 94 -12.35 16.49 -7.02
N SER A 95 -11.27 16.31 -6.24
CA SER A 95 -10.24 17.33 -6.05
C SER A 95 -9.36 17.55 -7.28
N THR A 96 -9.11 16.50 -8.06
CA THR A 96 -8.20 16.54 -9.23
C THR A 96 -8.93 16.64 -10.56
N GLY A 97 -10.23 16.42 -10.59
CA GLY A 97 -11.03 16.25 -11.81
C GLY A 97 -10.70 14.96 -12.58
N LEU A 98 -10.02 13.99 -11.95
CA LEU A 98 -9.50 12.80 -12.61
C LEU A 98 -10.05 11.53 -11.94
N PRO A 99 -10.91 10.74 -12.63
CA PRO A 99 -11.47 9.53 -12.06
C PRO A 99 -10.41 8.42 -11.94
N LEU A 100 -10.34 7.79 -10.75
CA LEU A 100 -9.43 6.68 -10.47
C LEU A 100 -10.12 5.34 -10.76
N THR A 101 -10.14 4.93 -12.00
CA THR A 101 -10.88 3.74 -12.47
C THR A 101 -10.09 2.43 -12.38
N GLY A 102 -8.75 2.50 -12.42
CA GLY A 102 -7.89 1.34 -12.23
C GLY A 102 -7.82 0.89 -10.78
N GLY A 103 -7.54 -0.36 -10.54
CA GLY A 103 -7.40 -0.87 -9.18
C GLY A 103 -6.72 -2.23 -9.08
N ALA A 104 -5.99 -2.45 -7.98
CA ALA A 104 -5.40 -3.74 -7.65
C ALA A 104 -5.22 -3.90 -6.12
N ALA A 105 -5.18 -5.15 -5.68
CA ALA A 105 -4.75 -5.50 -4.34
C ALA A 105 -3.29 -5.94 -4.35
N TYR A 106 -2.62 -5.75 -3.21
CA TYR A 106 -1.20 -6.05 -3.04
C TYR A 106 -0.93 -6.83 -1.76
N ARG A 107 -0.05 -7.79 -1.87
CA ARG A 107 0.63 -8.39 -0.72
C ARG A 107 1.84 -7.55 -0.38
N VAL A 108 2.02 -7.23 0.92
CA VAL A 108 3.18 -6.47 1.39
C VAL A 108 4.10 -7.41 2.15
N ARG A 109 5.39 -7.37 1.82
CA ARG A 109 6.42 -8.28 2.37
C ARG A 109 7.66 -7.51 2.82
N GLY A 110 8.64 -8.24 3.32
CA GLY A 110 10.00 -7.75 3.54
C GLY A 110 10.11 -6.56 4.48
N ALA A 111 10.95 -5.63 4.12
CA ALA A 111 11.21 -4.42 4.90
C ALA A 111 9.98 -3.50 4.97
N SER A 112 9.23 -3.38 3.88
CA SER A 112 8.02 -2.57 3.81
C SER A 112 6.90 -3.10 4.73
N ALA A 113 6.74 -4.44 4.84
CA ALA A 113 5.79 -5.01 5.79
C ALA A 113 6.17 -4.72 7.23
N ARG A 114 7.46 -4.82 7.59
CA ARG A 114 7.94 -4.48 8.94
C ARG A 114 7.69 -3.00 9.28
N ALA A 115 7.99 -2.10 8.35
CA ALA A 115 7.74 -0.67 8.52
C ALA A 115 6.24 -0.37 8.70
N ALA A 116 5.38 -0.99 7.90
CA ALA A 116 3.94 -0.86 8.03
C ALA A 116 3.41 -1.38 9.37
N LEU A 117 3.89 -2.56 9.82
CA LEU A 117 3.49 -3.13 11.12
C LEU A 117 3.81 -2.19 12.28
N LEU A 118 4.98 -1.57 12.29
CA LEU A 118 5.37 -0.62 13.33
C LEU A 118 4.43 0.58 13.37
N ARG A 119 4.02 1.10 12.22
CA ARG A 119 3.12 2.26 12.12
C ARG A 119 1.67 1.90 12.45
N LEU A 120 1.19 0.73 12.00
CA LEU A 120 -0.18 0.26 12.26
C LEU A 120 -0.38 -0.23 13.71
N ALA A 121 0.72 -0.62 14.40
CA ALA A 121 0.69 -1.02 15.80
C ALA A 121 0.89 0.15 16.78
N ALA A 122 1.34 1.32 16.30
CA ALA A 122 1.52 2.49 17.14
C ALA A 122 0.15 2.95 17.67
N PRO A 123 -0.07 3.06 18.98
CA PRO A 123 -1.31 3.61 19.51
C PRO A 123 -1.44 5.06 19.04
N GLU A 124 -2.61 5.45 18.57
CA GLU A 124 -2.94 6.79 18.03
C GLU A 124 -2.74 7.94 19.03
N ASN A 125 -2.39 7.64 20.29
CA ASN A 125 -2.20 8.60 21.36
C ASN A 125 -1.01 8.20 22.25
N ALA A 126 0.18 8.00 21.70
CA ALA A 126 1.37 8.04 22.53
C ALA A 126 1.79 9.51 22.69
N PRO A 127 1.59 10.18 23.84
CA PRO A 127 2.19 11.48 24.09
C PRO A 127 3.70 11.29 24.01
N GLU A 128 4.33 12.12 23.23
CA GLU A 128 5.78 12.23 23.15
C GLU A 128 6.33 12.40 24.57
N LYS A 129 7.13 11.43 25.02
CA LYS A 129 7.85 11.38 26.30
C LYS A 129 7.04 11.07 27.58
N ALA A 130 7.02 9.79 27.96
CA ALA A 130 7.13 9.45 29.38
C ALA A 130 8.21 8.36 29.57
N PRO A 131 9.05 8.44 30.63
CA PRO A 131 10.16 7.52 30.83
C PRO A 131 9.66 6.12 31.23
N ALA A 132 10.41 5.12 30.78
CA ALA A 132 10.19 3.71 31.10
C ALA A 132 10.09 3.47 32.59
N THR A 133 8.97 2.93 33.05
CA THR A 133 8.90 2.19 34.31
C THR A 133 8.07 0.93 34.14
N ALA A 134 8.62 -0.10 34.69
CA ALA A 134 8.39 -1.53 34.60
C ALA A 134 6.98 -2.08 34.82
N ALA A 135 6.81 -3.25 34.23
CA ALA A 135 6.20 -4.48 34.75
C ALA A 135 4.68 -4.49 35.05
N GLY A 136 3.99 -5.41 34.37
CA GLY A 136 2.77 -5.93 34.94
C GLY A 136 1.87 -6.71 33.99
N SER A 137 1.95 -8.03 34.10
CA SER A 137 0.93 -9.06 33.89
C SER A 137 0.41 -9.32 32.44
N SER A 138 0.97 -10.37 31.91
CA SER A 138 0.44 -11.24 30.84
C SER A 138 -0.86 -11.92 31.27
N SER A 139 -1.94 -11.72 30.49
CA SER A 139 -3.08 -12.63 30.48
C SER A 139 -2.89 -13.65 29.37
N PRO A 140 -2.96 -14.95 29.65
CA PRO A 140 -2.88 -16.00 28.65
C PRO A 140 -4.29 -16.31 28.11
N GLY A 141 -4.51 -16.18 26.83
CA GLY A 141 -5.78 -16.68 26.28
C GLY A 141 -6.14 -16.18 24.89
N GLY A 142 -5.47 -16.68 23.89
CA GLY A 142 -5.85 -16.52 22.49
C GLY A 142 -4.63 -16.72 21.62
N ALA A 143 -4.60 -17.80 20.84
CA ALA A 143 -3.56 -17.98 19.82
C ALA A 143 -3.47 -16.70 18.96
N PRO A 144 -2.30 -16.09 18.77
CA PRO A 144 -2.19 -14.86 17.99
C PRO A 144 -2.66 -15.14 16.57
N ARG A 145 -3.81 -14.54 16.20
CA ARG A 145 -4.27 -14.57 14.82
C ARG A 145 -3.15 -13.97 13.99
N SER A 146 -2.61 -14.76 13.08
CA SER A 146 -1.52 -14.34 12.20
C SER A 146 -2.03 -13.18 11.32
N ARG A 147 -1.68 -11.95 11.70
CA ARG A 147 -1.99 -10.76 10.91
C ARG A 147 -0.95 -10.60 9.82
N THR A 148 -1.41 -10.38 8.60
CA THR A 148 -0.55 -10.08 7.46
C THR A 148 -0.78 -8.64 7.02
N VAL A 149 0.27 -8.01 6.50
CA VAL A 149 0.13 -6.69 5.89
C VAL A 149 -0.36 -6.87 4.46
N ALA A 150 -1.44 -6.20 4.13
CA ALA A 150 -2.01 -6.13 2.80
C ALA A 150 -2.17 -4.67 2.38
N ALA A 151 -2.34 -4.46 1.09
CA ALA A 151 -2.60 -3.14 0.55
C ALA A 151 -3.57 -3.21 -0.63
N ALA A 152 -4.15 -2.06 -0.97
CA ALA A 152 -4.93 -1.89 -2.18
C ALA A 152 -4.70 -0.49 -2.75
N ALA A 153 -4.82 -0.35 -4.07
CA ALA A 153 -4.61 0.90 -4.75
C ALA A 153 -5.68 1.17 -5.81
N ARG A 154 -5.90 2.47 -6.07
CA ARG A 154 -6.66 3.01 -7.19
C ARG A 154 -5.77 3.94 -7.99
N TRP A 155 -6.02 4.06 -9.28
CA TRP A 155 -5.28 4.99 -10.15
C TRP A 155 -6.10 5.44 -11.35
N GLY A 156 -5.70 6.57 -11.91
CA GLY A 156 -6.25 7.13 -13.12
C GLY A 156 -5.23 7.98 -13.87
N GLU A 157 -5.51 8.24 -15.13
CA GLU A 157 -4.71 9.08 -16.01
C GLU A 157 -5.61 10.05 -16.75
N GLY A 158 -5.18 11.30 -16.88
CA GLY A 158 -5.91 12.32 -17.63
C GLY A 158 -5.20 13.66 -17.55
N GLY A 159 -5.41 14.52 -18.56
CA GLY A 159 -4.78 15.85 -18.58
C GLY A 159 -3.25 15.84 -18.55
N GLY A 160 -2.61 14.76 -19.00
CA GLY A 160 -1.14 14.62 -18.94
C GLY A 160 -0.59 14.28 -17.55
N VAL A 161 -1.45 13.90 -16.60
CA VAL A 161 -1.08 13.56 -15.22
C VAL A 161 -1.55 12.14 -14.90
N PHE A 162 -0.74 11.41 -14.17
CA PHE A 162 -1.05 10.12 -13.58
C PHE A 162 -1.21 10.28 -12.07
N VAL A 163 -2.32 9.79 -11.53
CA VAL A 163 -2.62 9.86 -10.09
C VAL A 163 -2.83 8.46 -9.56
N SER A 164 -2.21 8.13 -8.44
CA SER A 164 -2.44 6.87 -7.73
C SER A 164 -2.63 7.11 -6.24
N LEU A 165 -3.52 6.33 -5.66
CA LEU A 165 -3.86 6.30 -4.24
C LEU A 165 -3.71 4.87 -3.72
N ALA A 166 -3.07 4.70 -2.58
CA ALA A 166 -2.92 3.40 -1.94
C ALA A 166 -3.27 3.45 -0.46
N ILE A 167 -3.85 2.37 0.03
CA ILE A 167 -4.01 2.10 1.46
C ILE A 167 -3.26 0.84 1.84
N VAL A 168 -2.65 0.84 3.04
CA VAL A 168 -1.98 -0.32 3.63
C VAL A 168 -2.64 -0.61 4.98
N TYR A 169 -2.94 -1.86 5.26
CA TYR A 169 -3.73 -2.29 6.41
C TYR A 169 -3.35 -3.69 6.89
N LEU A 170 -3.84 -4.05 8.08
CA LEU A 170 -3.72 -5.42 8.60
C LEU A 170 -4.88 -6.27 8.10
N ALA A 171 -4.56 -7.33 7.36
CA ALA A 171 -5.51 -8.37 6.97
C ALA A 171 -5.44 -9.52 7.96
N GLU A 172 -6.60 -10.00 8.40
CA GLU A 172 -6.67 -11.28 9.10
C GLU A 172 -6.44 -12.38 8.07
N LYS A 173 -5.58 -13.33 8.41
CA LYS A 173 -5.42 -14.52 7.58
C LYS A 173 -6.75 -15.28 7.64
N GLY A 174 -7.57 -15.14 6.60
CA GLY A 174 -8.80 -15.92 6.49
C GLY A 174 -8.45 -17.39 6.60
N ASN A 175 -9.12 -18.11 7.50
CA ASN A 175 -9.25 -19.54 7.37
C ASN A 175 -9.89 -19.77 6.00
N ALA A 176 -9.11 -20.24 5.02
CA ALA A 176 -9.70 -20.85 3.84
C ALA A 176 -10.67 -21.90 4.35
N CYS A 177 -11.95 -21.66 4.18
CA CYS A 177 -12.97 -22.69 4.41
C CYS A 177 -12.65 -23.81 3.45
N PRO A 178 -12.59 -25.06 3.93
CA PRO A 178 -12.30 -26.22 3.13
C PRO A 178 -13.32 -26.44 2.03
#